data_ab561d5b9328de3738f264ae77a1caaf
#
_entry.id   ab561d5b9328de3738f264ae77a1caaf
#
_cell.length_a   1.000
_cell.length_b   1.000
_cell.length_c   1.000
_cell.angle_alpha   90.00
_cell.angle_beta   90.00
_cell.angle_gamma   90.00
#
_symmetry.space_group_name_H-M   'P 1'
#
loop_
_entity.id
_entity.type
_entity.pdbx_description
1 polymer ?
#
loop_
_entity_poly.entity_id
_entity_poly.type
_entity_poly.pdbx_seq_one_letter_code
_entity_poly.pdbx_strand_id
1 'polypeptide(L)'
;MKKTFNLFIIALSLMVAFSTTAFAVEWPQEDFNNDAFNSYFGQNVSGRISTSLVFSDPAEVKAMKDGKILIVMADVSDDSEFFPSTLGNSVIVCHDDDLISVYANLDGESVQENVENKKSLKEGEIIAETGNSGWQETRSNLEFQIIDLQKSAAINPKILLPRAENEIEFTMTGIMLQNKDGKLFDIRENKVYPSGLYKVFQTRNKIAAPYKTTVTINGVVVDEIAFDTVGQENGKLYLIGKKKYESKDLYPDENLLLLGEMMLTPGRSTLGLTVQNYLGKIKQQSYVISIY
;
A
#
# COMPACT_ATOMS: atom_id res chain seq x y z
N MET A 1 -18.36 -73.25 29.65
CA MET A 1 -18.97 -71.93 29.53
C MET A 1 -17.88 -70.85 29.80
N LYS A 2 -17.30 -70.29 28.76
CA LYS A 2 -16.27 -69.23 28.86
C LYS A 2 -16.98 -67.89 28.62
N LYS A 3 -16.99 -67.01 29.61
CA LYS A 3 -17.45 -65.63 29.47
C LYS A 3 -16.32 -64.79 28.93
N THR A 4 -16.44 -64.34 27.73
CA THR A 4 -15.54 -63.33 27.12
C THR A 4 -15.88 -61.94 27.66
N PHE A 5 -14.94 -61.30 28.31
CA PHE A 5 -14.99 -59.95 28.83
C PHE A 5 -14.55 -58.99 27.71
N ASN A 6 -15.50 -58.29 27.12
CA ASN A 6 -15.16 -57.22 26.13
C ASN A 6 -14.76 -55.95 26.86
N LEU A 7 -13.49 -55.61 26.78
CA LEU A 7 -12.95 -54.37 27.28
C LEU A 7 -13.18 -53.30 26.21
N PHE A 8 -14.13 -52.40 26.43
CA PHE A 8 -14.35 -51.21 25.62
C PHE A 8 -13.29 -50.18 26.03
N ILE A 9 -12.25 -50.00 25.19
CA ILE A 9 -11.31 -48.89 25.32
C ILE A 9 -11.96 -47.68 24.68
N ILE A 10 -12.46 -46.76 25.52
CA ILE A 10 -12.88 -45.43 25.09
C ILE A 10 -11.60 -44.62 24.91
N ALA A 11 -11.17 -44.50 23.66
CA ALA A 11 -10.12 -43.53 23.28
C ALA A 11 -10.75 -42.14 23.33
N LEU A 12 -10.53 -41.42 24.44
CA LEU A 12 -10.84 -40.02 24.58
C LEU A 12 -9.77 -39.25 23.78
N SER A 13 -10.07 -38.98 22.51
CA SER A 13 -9.25 -38.09 21.70
C SER A 13 -9.41 -36.67 22.26
N LEU A 14 -8.43 -36.23 23.03
CA LEU A 14 -8.27 -34.85 23.45
C LEU A 14 -7.95 -34.04 22.17
N MET A 15 -8.97 -33.50 21.50
CA MET A 15 -8.77 -32.45 20.51
C MET A 15 -8.27 -31.22 21.28
N VAL A 16 -6.97 -31.06 21.35
CA VAL A 16 -6.34 -29.79 21.65
C VAL A 16 -6.64 -28.91 20.45
N ALA A 17 -7.70 -28.14 20.52
CA ALA A 17 -7.92 -27.02 19.64
C ALA A 17 -6.76 -26.04 19.91
N PHE A 18 -5.69 -26.13 19.11
CA PHE A 18 -4.81 -25.01 18.91
C PHE A 18 -5.68 -23.92 18.30
N SER A 19 -6.28 -23.09 19.14
CA SER A 19 -6.68 -21.77 18.72
C SER A 19 -5.37 -21.07 18.33
N THR A 20 -5.01 -21.16 17.03
CA THR A 20 -4.17 -20.13 16.46
C THR A 20 -4.95 -18.85 16.70
N THR A 21 -4.55 -18.09 17.70
CA THR A 21 -4.89 -16.67 17.75
C THR A 21 -4.31 -16.11 16.46
N ALA A 22 -5.09 -16.14 15.39
CA ALA A 22 -4.88 -15.25 14.28
C ALA A 22 -4.87 -13.89 14.96
N PHE A 23 -3.72 -13.24 15.00
CA PHE A 23 -3.63 -11.87 15.48
C PHE A 23 -4.58 -11.11 14.57
N ALA A 24 -5.76 -10.81 15.11
CA ALA A 24 -6.71 -10.00 14.41
C ALA A 24 -6.01 -8.67 14.19
N VAL A 25 -6.25 -8.07 13.05
CA VAL A 25 -5.78 -6.74 12.70
C VAL A 25 -7.01 -6.02 12.18
N GLU A 26 -7.34 -4.91 12.80
CA GLU A 26 -8.52 -4.12 12.45
C GLU A 26 -8.16 -2.86 11.67
N TRP A 27 -9.12 -2.37 10.90
CA TRP A 27 -8.98 -1.05 10.28
C TRP A 27 -9.01 0.02 11.36
N PRO A 28 -8.18 1.07 11.22
CA PRO A 28 -8.13 2.18 12.19
C PRO A 28 -9.40 3.05 12.18
N GLN A 29 -10.28 2.88 11.20
CA GLN A 29 -11.60 3.50 11.09
C GLN A 29 -12.62 2.48 10.59
N GLU A 30 -13.91 2.66 10.94
CA GLU A 30 -14.95 1.69 10.57
C GLU A 30 -15.29 1.69 9.08
N ASP A 31 -15.32 2.86 8.44
CA ASP A 31 -15.64 3.01 7.02
C ASP A 31 -14.37 3.02 6.17
N PHE A 32 -14.09 1.92 5.49
CA PHE A 32 -12.91 1.73 4.63
C PHE A 32 -13.26 1.27 3.20
N ASN A 33 -14.35 1.80 2.65
CA ASN A 33 -14.77 1.56 1.26
C ASN A 33 -13.85 2.24 0.24
N ASN A 34 -14.06 1.98 -1.05
CA ASN A 34 -13.26 2.57 -2.14
C ASN A 34 -13.20 4.10 -2.13
N ASP A 35 -14.26 4.74 -1.65
CA ASP A 35 -14.36 6.20 -1.57
C ASP A 35 -13.80 6.74 -0.23
N ALA A 36 -13.33 5.86 0.65
CA ALA A 36 -12.85 6.20 1.98
C ALA A 36 -11.43 6.82 1.99
N PHE A 37 -10.78 6.95 0.84
CA PHE A 37 -9.39 7.43 0.81
C PHE A 37 -9.21 8.62 -0.12
N ASN A 38 -8.59 9.68 0.40
CA ASN A 38 -8.10 10.81 -0.39
C ASN A 38 -6.80 10.50 -1.13
N SER A 39 -5.96 9.64 -0.55
CA SER A 39 -4.71 9.20 -1.15
C SER A 39 -4.39 7.76 -0.76
N TYR A 40 -3.87 7.04 -1.72
CA TYR A 40 -3.46 5.65 -1.57
C TYR A 40 -1.94 5.53 -1.40
N PHE A 41 -1.53 4.47 -0.71
CA PHE A 41 -0.15 4.02 -0.66
C PHE A 41 0.43 3.83 -2.07
N GLY A 42 1.68 4.19 -2.27
CA GLY A 42 2.35 4.05 -3.55
C GLY A 42 2.10 5.18 -4.55
N GLN A 43 1.17 6.10 -4.28
CA GLN A 43 0.92 7.28 -5.12
C GLN A 43 2.08 8.28 -5.08
N ASN A 44 2.17 9.11 -6.13
CA ASN A 44 3.04 10.27 -6.12
C ASN A 44 2.36 11.44 -5.38
N VAL A 45 2.93 11.84 -4.27
CA VAL A 45 2.53 13.04 -3.53
C VAL A 45 3.72 13.98 -3.49
N SER A 46 3.60 15.13 -4.14
CA SER A 46 4.65 16.16 -4.19
C SER A 46 6.03 15.63 -4.62
N GLY A 47 6.07 14.72 -5.61
CA GLY A 47 7.30 14.13 -6.15
C GLY A 47 7.86 12.96 -5.35
N ARG A 48 7.16 12.49 -4.31
CA ARG A 48 7.55 11.35 -3.48
C ARG A 48 6.53 10.22 -3.58
N ILE A 49 6.99 8.98 -3.37
CA ILE A 49 6.09 7.83 -3.24
C ILE A 49 5.44 7.92 -1.85
N SER A 50 4.10 7.91 -1.81
CA SER A 50 3.35 7.88 -0.55
C SER A 50 3.58 6.56 0.18
N THR A 51 3.84 6.63 1.47
CA THR A 51 4.00 5.50 2.38
C THR A 51 2.79 5.31 3.31
N SER A 52 1.74 6.08 3.10
CA SER A 52 0.52 6.12 3.92
C SER A 52 -0.75 5.89 3.11
N LEU A 53 -1.83 5.55 3.82
CA LEU A 53 -3.20 5.77 3.40
C LEU A 53 -3.70 7.05 4.06
N VAL A 54 -4.37 7.91 3.31
CA VAL A 54 -5.05 9.10 3.84
C VAL A 54 -6.55 8.90 3.66
N PHE A 55 -7.26 8.78 4.78
CA PHE A 55 -8.71 8.61 4.77
C PHE A 55 -9.42 9.89 4.33
N SER A 56 -10.65 9.79 3.83
CA SER A 56 -11.38 10.94 3.29
C SER A 56 -12.25 11.63 4.34
N ASP A 57 -12.79 10.86 5.28
CA ASP A 57 -13.83 11.32 6.19
C ASP A 57 -13.35 11.40 7.64
N PRO A 58 -13.85 12.38 8.41
CA PRO A 58 -13.61 12.42 9.85
C PRO A 58 -14.26 11.22 10.53
N ALA A 59 -13.53 10.59 11.45
CA ALA A 59 -14.04 9.48 12.24
C ALA A 59 -13.21 9.26 13.52
N GLU A 60 -13.73 8.41 14.39
CA GLU A 60 -13.00 7.85 15.50
C GLU A 60 -11.86 6.94 15.02
N VAL A 61 -10.69 7.08 15.62
CA VAL A 61 -9.49 6.33 15.26
C VAL A 61 -9.21 5.28 16.33
N LYS A 62 -9.01 4.04 15.89
CA LYS A 62 -8.80 2.85 16.74
C LYS A 62 -7.43 2.22 16.49
N ALA A 63 -6.92 1.55 17.51
CA ALA A 63 -5.70 0.77 17.39
C ALA A 63 -5.91 -0.44 16.50
N MET A 64 -5.10 -0.59 15.45
CA MET A 64 -5.21 -1.70 14.49
C MET A 64 -4.90 -3.06 15.13
N LYS A 65 -4.14 -3.09 16.22
CA LYS A 65 -3.62 -4.29 16.90
C LYS A 65 -3.08 -3.94 18.28
N ASP A 66 -2.97 -4.94 19.14
CA ASP A 66 -2.26 -4.84 20.44
C ASP A 66 -0.85 -4.27 20.24
N GLY A 67 -0.45 -3.32 21.09
CA GLY A 67 0.90 -2.77 21.00
C GLY A 67 1.28 -1.83 22.14
N LYS A 68 2.57 -1.48 22.18
CA LYS A 68 3.13 -0.51 23.13
C LYS A 68 3.21 0.86 22.49
N ILE A 69 2.72 1.88 23.17
CA ILE A 69 2.84 3.27 22.71
C ILE A 69 4.31 3.68 22.83
N LEU A 70 4.89 4.12 21.71
CA LEU A 70 6.25 4.65 21.64
C LEU A 70 6.28 6.16 21.80
N ILE A 71 5.38 6.85 21.11
CA ILE A 71 5.33 8.31 21.04
C ILE A 71 3.86 8.74 21.04
N VAL A 72 3.58 9.78 21.83
CA VAL A 72 2.35 10.56 21.77
C VAL A 72 2.73 12.01 21.51
N MET A 73 2.18 12.63 20.49
CA MET A 73 2.24 14.08 20.22
C MET A 73 0.81 14.61 20.22
N ALA A 74 0.50 15.49 21.15
CA ALA A 74 -0.86 15.99 21.37
C ALA A 74 -0.97 17.52 21.47
N ASP A 75 0.16 18.24 21.43
CA ASP A 75 0.21 19.69 21.68
C ASP A 75 0.54 20.49 20.41
N VAL A 76 0.32 19.92 19.22
CA VAL A 76 0.56 20.63 17.96
C VAL A 76 -0.63 21.53 17.69
N SER A 77 -0.45 22.84 17.88
CA SER A 77 -1.44 23.87 17.58
C SER A 77 -0.84 24.92 16.64
N ASP A 78 -1.70 25.66 15.94
CA ASP A 78 -1.29 26.75 15.05
C ASP A 78 -0.58 27.89 15.79
N ASP A 79 -0.79 28.01 17.12
CA ASP A 79 -0.18 29.01 17.99
C ASP A 79 1.16 28.54 18.59
N SER A 80 1.63 27.34 18.25
CA SER A 80 2.90 26.84 18.76
C SER A 80 4.08 27.59 18.14
N GLU A 81 5.00 28.08 18.95
CA GLU A 81 6.26 28.71 18.51
C GLU A 81 7.27 27.68 17.96
N PHE A 82 6.88 26.41 17.87
CA PHE A 82 7.73 25.32 17.40
C PHE A 82 7.47 25.04 15.92
N PHE A 83 8.50 24.53 15.25
CA PHE A 83 8.33 23.99 13.91
C PHE A 83 7.39 22.78 13.97
N PRO A 84 6.20 22.83 13.35
CA PRO A 84 5.22 21.77 13.48
C PRO A 84 5.74 20.47 12.85
N SER A 85 5.43 19.35 13.48
CA SER A 85 5.62 18.04 12.87
C SER A 85 4.73 17.91 11.65
N THR A 86 5.24 17.35 10.56
CA THR A 86 4.42 17.03 9.38
C THR A 86 3.31 16.02 9.69
N LEU A 87 3.45 15.24 10.77
CA LEU A 87 2.43 14.30 11.24
C LEU A 87 1.31 14.99 12.02
N GLY A 88 1.54 16.21 12.52
CA GLY A 88 0.64 16.87 13.47
C GLY A 88 0.55 16.09 14.79
N ASN A 89 -0.60 16.18 15.46
CA ASN A 89 -0.90 15.32 16.60
C ASN A 89 -0.93 13.86 16.14
N SER A 90 -0.20 13.01 16.84
CA SER A 90 -0.01 11.65 16.37
C SER A 90 0.32 10.67 17.48
N VAL A 91 0.00 9.41 17.25
CA VAL A 91 0.33 8.28 18.10
C VAL A 91 1.09 7.24 17.32
N ILE A 92 2.22 6.78 17.86
CA ILE A 92 3.05 5.74 17.24
C ILE A 92 3.07 4.53 18.17
N VAL A 93 2.69 3.37 17.63
CA VAL A 93 2.54 2.12 18.40
C VAL A 93 3.45 1.04 17.81
N CYS A 94 4.20 0.35 18.64
CA CYS A 94 5.04 -0.79 18.30
C CYS A 94 4.32 -2.09 18.67
N HIS A 95 4.29 -3.03 17.75
CA HIS A 95 3.68 -4.35 17.87
C HIS A 95 4.73 -5.44 18.08
N ASP A 96 4.34 -6.59 18.61
CA ASP A 96 5.26 -7.69 18.95
C ASP A 96 5.90 -8.38 17.73
N ASP A 97 5.39 -8.11 16.52
CA ASP A 97 5.88 -8.66 15.24
C ASP A 97 6.80 -7.69 14.47
N ASP A 98 7.46 -6.78 15.19
CA ASP A 98 8.35 -5.75 14.63
C ASP A 98 7.67 -4.79 13.64
N LEU A 99 6.34 -4.67 13.71
CA LEU A 99 5.59 -3.65 13.00
C LEU A 99 5.41 -2.41 13.87
N ILE A 100 5.41 -1.25 13.22
CA ILE A 100 4.98 0.02 13.81
C ILE A 100 3.76 0.51 13.04
N SER A 101 2.72 0.91 13.77
CA SER A 101 1.62 1.72 13.23
C SER A 101 1.76 3.17 13.63
N VAL A 102 1.48 4.06 12.69
CA VAL A 102 1.50 5.52 12.86
C VAL A 102 0.10 6.05 12.55
N TYR A 103 -0.47 6.72 13.52
CA TYR A 103 -1.75 7.43 13.41
C TYR A 103 -1.46 8.91 13.50
N ALA A 104 -1.69 9.64 12.43
CA ALA A 104 -1.30 11.04 12.29
C ALA A 104 -2.48 11.93 11.89
N ASN A 105 -2.32 13.23 12.06
CA ASN A 105 -3.34 14.25 11.82
C ASN A 105 -4.55 14.11 12.77
N LEU A 106 -4.28 13.80 14.04
CA LEU A 106 -5.29 13.57 15.07
C LEU A 106 -5.74 14.87 15.73
N ASP A 107 -6.89 14.81 16.39
CA ASP A 107 -7.34 15.86 17.31
C ASP A 107 -6.57 15.77 18.63
N GLY A 108 -5.98 16.88 19.06
CA GLY A 108 -5.07 16.91 20.22
C GLY A 108 -5.77 16.68 21.54
N GLU A 109 -6.97 17.23 21.74
CA GLU A 109 -7.74 17.07 22.97
C GLU A 109 -8.15 15.61 23.16
N SER A 110 -8.64 14.98 22.08
CA SER A 110 -9.03 13.57 22.13
C SER A 110 -7.83 12.62 22.31
N VAL A 111 -6.64 12.95 21.79
CA VAL A 111 -5.39 12.20 22.08
C VAL A 111 -5.05 12.28 23.56
N GLN A 112 -5.09 13.49 24.16
CA GLN A 112 -4.80 13.67 25.58
C GLN A 112 -5.77 12.88 26.47
N GLU A 113 -7.06 12.96 26.16
CA GLU A 113 -8.09 12.23 26.92
C GLU A 113 -7.94 10.71 26.87
N ASN A 114 -7.63 10.17 25.68
CA ASN A 114 -7.66 8.73 25.46
C ASN A 114 -6.33 8.02 25.74
N VAL A 115 -5.18 8.62 25.42
CA VAL A 115 -3.90 7.88 25.41
C VAL A 115 -2.73 8.51 26.15
N GLU A 116 -2.78 9.77 26.58
CA GLU A 116 -1.64 10.48 27.17
C GLU A 116 -0.95 9.70 28.31
N ASN A 117 -1.74 9.04 29.17
CA ASN A 117 -1.24 8.31 30.32
C ASN A 117 -1.14 6.79 30.09
N LYS A 118 -1.43 6.30 28.90
CA LYS A 118 -1.37 4.88 28.57
C LYS A 118 0.04 4.48 28.08
N LYS A 119 0.43 3.25 28.38
CA LYS A 119 1.69 2.67 27.90
C LYS A 119 1.48 1.67 26.77
N SER A 120 0.26 1.17 26.60
CA SER A 120 -0.10 0.19 25.60
C SER A 120 -1.56 0.36 25.21
N LEU A 121 -1.90 -0.14 24.04
CA LEU A 121 -3.24 -0.20 23.48
C LEU A 121 -3.60 -1.65 23.18
N LYS A 122 -4.90 -1.93 23.25
CA LYS A 122 -5.49 -3.15 22.73
C LYS A 122 -6.07 -2.91 21.34
N GLU A 123 -6.16 -3.96 20.53
CA GLU A 123 -6.85 -3.94 19.27
C GLU A 123 -8.28 -3.38 19.42
N GLY A 124 -8.68 -2.47 18.51
CA GLY A 124 -9.98 -1.80 18.57
C GLY A 124 -10.12 -0.73 19.66
N GLU A 125 -9.10 -0.51 20.50
CA GLU A 125 -9.13 0.54 21.53
C GLU A 125 -9.05 1.92 20.88
N ILE A 126 -9.90 2.85 21.34
CA ILE A 126 -9.96 4.22 20.83
C ILE A 126 -8.65 4.94 21.16
N ILE A 127 -8.05 5.55 20.14
CA ILE A 127 -6.86 6.39 20.20
C ILE A 127 -7.25 7.86 20.28
N ALA A 128 -8.05 8.32 19.35
CA ALA A 128 -8.45 9.71 19.19
C ALA A 128 -9.58 9.85 18.17
N GLU A 129 -10.01 11.07 17.93
CA GLU A 129 -10.70 11.46 16.71
C GLU A 129 -9.72 12.01 15.67
N THR A 130 -10.14 12.05 14.41
CA THR A 130 -9.37 12.70 13.35
C THR A 130 -9.35 14.20 13.56
N GLY A 131 -8.19 14.82 13.33
CA GLY A 131 -7.99 16.26 13.47
C GLY A 131 -7.55 16.92 12.15
N ASN A 132 -7.05 18.14 12.29
CA ASN A 132 -6.46 18.94 11.22
C ASN A 132 -5.16 19.59 11.70
N SER A 133 -4.27 18.79 12.25
CA SER A 133 -3.04 19.23 12.91
C SER A 133 -1.78 18.96 12.10
N GLY A 134 -1.89 18.18 11.02
CA GLY A 134 -0.78 17.77 10.17
C GLY A 134 -0.64 18.61 8.89
N TRP A 135 0.19 18.14 7.96
CA TRP A 135 0.47 18.79 6.68
C TRP A 135 -0.73 18.82 5.71
N GLN A 136 -1.77 18.06 6.02
CA GLN A 136 -2.95 17.87 5.15
C GLN A 136 -3.95 19.04 5.30
N GLU A 137 -3.48 20.23 5.12
CA GLU A 137 -4.23 21.49 5.32
C GLU A 137 -5.74 21.37 5.02
N THR A 138 -6.55 21.85 5.96
CA THR A 138 -8.01 22.06 5.85
C THR A 138 -8.90 20.81 5.83
N ARG A 139 -8.40 19.61 6.15
CA ARG A 139 -9.19 18.38 6.17
C ARG A 139 -9.01 17.61 7.45
N SER A 140 -10.10 17.36 8.16
CA SER A 140 -10.12 16.41 9.26
C SER A 140 -10.12 14.99 8.69
N ASN A 141 -8.95 14.36 8.65
CA ASN A 141 -8.76 12.99 8.14
C ASN A 141 -7.57 12.30 8.79
N LEU A 142 -7.61 10.99 8.82
CA LEU A 142 -6.50 10.18 9.32
C LEU A 142 -5.44 9.97 8.23
N GLU A 143 -4.16 10.20 8.57
CA GLU A 143 -3.03 9.61 7.84
C GLU A 143 -2.53 8.40 8.61
N PHE A 144 -2.53 7.24 7.94
CA PHE A 144 -2.19 5.96 8.55
C PHE A 144 -1.05 5.26 7.84
N GLN A 145 -0.02 4.83 8.60
CA GLN A 145 1.13 4.09 8.06
C GLN A 145 1.39 2.82 8.86
N ILE A 146 1.92 1.80 8.15
CA ILE A 146 2.52 0.62 8.76
C ILE A 146 3.97 0.50 8.30
N ILE A 147 4.89 0.32 9.24
CA ILE A 147 6.34 0.23 8.99
C ILE A 147 6.83 -1.12 9.51
N ASP A 148 7.54 -1.87 8.67
CA ASP A 148 8.28 -3.09 9.01
C ASP A 148 9.69 -2.69 9.44
N LEU A 149 10.00 -2.87 10.74
CA LEU A 149 11.31 -2.52 11.30
C LEU A 149 12.43 -3.43 10.80
N GLN A 150 12.13 -4.70 10.57
CA GLN A 150 13.14 -5.66 10.09
C GLN A 150 13.60 -5.32 8.67
N LYS A 151 12.67 -4.92 7.81
CA LYS A 151 12.94 -4.55 6.42
C LYS A 151 13.25 -3.07 6.24
N SER A 152 13.06 -2.24 7.27
CA SER A 152 13.15 -0.77 7.16
C SER A 152 12.32 -0.25 5.97
N ALA A 153 11.07 -0.71 5.88
CA ALA A 153 10.18 -0.43 4.76
C ALA A 153 8.76 -0.13 5.24
N ALA A 154 8.08 0.75 4.53
CA ALA A 154 6.64 0.94 4.72
C ALA A 154 5.87 -0.16 3.99
N ILE A 155 4.86 -0.72 4.64
CA ILE A 155 3.97 -1.74 4.09
C ILE A 155 2.64 -1.09 3.76
N ASN A 156 2.08 -1.43 2.60
CA ASN A 156 0.74 -0.99 2.26
C ASN A 156 -0.28 -1.61 3.24
N PRO A 157 -1.00 -0.79 4.01
CA PRO A 157 -1.96 -1.30 4.99
C PRO A 157 -2.98 -2.27 4.39
N LYS A 158 -3.37 -2.09 3.13
CA LYS A 158 -4.36 -2.92 2.43
C LYS A 158 -3.93 -4.39 2.23
N ILE A 159 -2.65 -4.74 2.43
CA ILE A 159 -2.21 -6.14 2.36
C ILE A 159 -2.26 -6.87 3.70
N LEU A 160 -2.29 -6.12 4.80
CA LEU A 160 -2.34 -6.66 6.16
C LEU A 160 -3.73 -6.61 6.78
N LEU A 161 -4.47 -5.53 6.50
CA LEU A 161 -5.79 -5.28 7.07
C LEU A 161 -6.87 -6.15 6.38
N PRO A 162 -8.02 -6.38 7.01
CA PRO A 162 -9.13 -7.11 6.41
C PRO A 162 -9.48 -6.54 5.04
N ARG A 163 -9.78 -7.40 4.08
CA ARG A 163 -10.11 -6.98 2.72
C ARG A 163 -11.44 -6.22 2.70
N ALA A 164 -11.43 -5.05 2.08
CA ALA A 164 -12.66 -4.34 1.76
C ALA A 164 -13.52 -5.16 0.78
N GLU A 165 -14.83 -5.01 0.85
CA GLU A 165 -15.76 -5.68 -0.08
C GLU A 165 -15.57 -5.17 -1.52
N ASN A 166 -15.25 -3.90 -1.66
CA ASN A 166 -15.06 -3.23 -2.94
C ASN A 166 -13.66 -2.63 -3.06
N GLU A 167 -13.18 -2.49 -4.29
CA GLU A 167 -11.89 -1.89 -4.61
C GLU A 167 -12.00 -1.11 -5.93
N ILE A 168 -11.20 -0.07 -6.07
CA ILE A 168 -11.15 0.72 -7.30
C ILE A 168 -10.83 -0.19 -8.48
N GLU A 169 -11.64 -0.06 -9.55
CA GLU A 169 -11.37 -0.71 -10.82
C GLU A 169 -10.43 0.15 -11.65
N PHE A 170 -9.27 -0.41 -11.99
CA PHE A 170 -8.33 0.27 -12.86
C PHE A 170 -8.76 0.18 -14.32
N THR A 171 -8.64 1.31 -15.02
CA THR A 171 -8.69 1.36 -16.48
C THR A 171 -7.26 1.37 -17.00
N MET A 172 -7.05 0.80 -18.19
CA MET A 172 -5.75 0.82 -18.85
C MET A 172 -5.90 1.66 -20.13
N THR A 173 -5.41 2.89 -20.09
CA THR A 173 -5.56 3.88 -21.18
C THR A 173 -4.24 4.64 -21.39
N GLY A 174 -4.09 5.24 -22.58
CA GLY A 174 -2.93 6.09 -22.89
C GLY A 174 -1.61 5.34 -22.79
N ILE A 175 -1.52 4.14 -23.37
CA ILE A 175 -0.29 3.34 -23.33
C ILE A 175 0.77 3.98 -24.21
N MET A 176 1.90 4.32 -23.58
CA MET A 176 3.05 4.97 -24.21
C MET A 176 4.30 4.10 -24.02
N LEU A 177 5.09 3.97 -25.06
CA LEU A 177 6.42 3.36 -25.00
C LEU A 177 7.47 4.47 -25.09
N GLN A 178 8.40 4.52 -24.14
CA GLN A 178 9.51 5.45 -24.15
C GLN A 178 10.82 4.71 -24.41
N ASN A 179 11.56 5.10 -25.44
CA ASN A 179 12.88 4.55 -25.70
C ASN A 179 13.96 5.18 -24.79
N LYS A 180 15.19 4.70 -24.86
CA LYS A 180 16.34 5.20 -24.08
C LYS A 180 16.65 6.70 -24.29
N ASP A 181 16.27 7.25 -25.44
CA ASP A 181 16.50 8.64 -25.81
C ASP A 181 15.37 9.57 -25.31
N GLY A 182 14.39 9.02 -24.59
CA GLY A 182 13.26 9.76 -24.04
C GLY A 182 12.11 9.96 -25.04
N LYS A 183 12.20 9.44 -26.26
CA LYS A 183 11.13 9.57 -27.26
C LYS A 183 9.94 8.69 -26.90
N LEU A 184 8.76 9.30 -26.84
CA LEU A 184 7.49 8.63 -26.57
C LEU A 184 6.78 8.21 -27.86
N PHE A 185 6.15 7.03 -27.83
CA PHE A 185 5.38 6.44 -28.91
C PHE A 185 4.02 5.98 -28.36
N ASP A 186 2.91 6.51 -28.89
CA ASP A 186 1.57 5.95 -28.60
C ASP A 186 1.47 4.57 -29.29
N ILE A 187 1.16 3.53 -28.52
CA ILE A 187 1.10 2.16 -29.03
C ILE A 187 -0.05 1.94 -30.03
N ARG A 188 -1.08 2.80 -30.00
CA ARG A 188 -2.19 2.73 -30.96
C ARG A 188 -1.81 3.25 -32.35
N GLU A 189 -0.94 4.26 -32.37
CA GLU A 189 -0.49 4.90 -33.60
C GLU A 189 0.74 4.20 -34.20
N ASN A 190 1.60 3.67 -33.33
CA ASN A 190 2.86 3.05 -33.77
C ASN A 190 2.77 1.52 -33.62
N LYS A 191 3.18 0.80 -34.63
CA LYS A 191 3.26 -0.67 -34.65
C LYS A 191 4.66 -1.19 -34.90
N VAL A 192 5.61 -0.28 -35.22
CA VAL A 192 6.99 -0.64 -35.59
C VAL A 192 7.95 0.17 -34.72
N TYR A 193 8.90 -0.52 -34.09
CA TYR A 193 9.82 0.07 -33.12
C TYR A 193 11.26 -0.33 -33.41
N PRO A 194 12.26 0.56 -33.18
CA PRO A 194 13.66 0.14 -33.10
C PRO A 194 13.88 -0.86 -31.97
N SER A 195 14.85 -1.75 -32.14
CA SER A 195 15.30 -2.60 -31.03
C SER A 195 15.94 -1.79 -29.91
N GLY A 196 15.79 -2.20 -28.66
CA GLY A 196 16.37 -1.52 -27.51
C GLY A 196 15.53 -1.59 -26.25
N LEU A 197 15.99 -0.87 -25.22
CA LEU A 197 15.30 -0.78 -23.94
C LEU A 197 14.13 0.24 -24.04
N TYR A 198 12.97 -0.16 -23.52
CA TYR A 198 11.78 0.67 -23.44
C TYR A 198 11.18 0.66 -22.04
N LYS A 199 10.69 1.82 -21.62
CA LYS A 199 9.75 1.98 -20.51
C LYS A 199 8.33 1.98 -21.04
N VAL A 200 7.42 1.30 -20.34
CA VAL A 200 6.00 1.23 -20.70
C VAL A 200 5.20 2.02 -19.69
N PHE A 201 4.47 3.01 -20.16
CA PHE A 201 3.64 3.87 -19.33
C PHE A 201 2.16 3.74 -19.67
N GLN A 202 1.30 4.07 -18.73
CA GLN A 202 -0.13 4.31 -18.94
C GLN A 202 -0.54 5.65 -18.35
N THR A 203 -1.74 6.13 -18.69
CA THR A 203 -2.37 7.23 -17.98
C THR A 203 -2.58 6.84 -16.51
N ARG A 204 -2.07 7.67 -15.61
CA ARG A 204 -2.11 7.46 -14.16
C ARG A 204 -3.53 7.67 -13.62
N ASN A 205 -4.00 6.79 -12.73
CA ASN A 205 -5.08 7.11 -11.82
C ASN A 205 -4.55 8.09 -10.76
N LYS A 206 -5.23 9.22 -10.52
CA LYS A 206 -4.74 10.27 -9.61
C LYS A 206 -5.02 9.98 -8.14
N ILE A 207 -5.92 9.05 -7.84
CA ILE A 207 -6.32 8.70 -6.46
C ILE A 207 -5.60 7.43 -6.00
N ALA A 208 -5.65 6.36 -6.81
CA ALA A 208 -5.20 5.05 -6.42
C ALA A 208 -3.99 4.55 -7.21
N ALA A 209 -3.06 3.88 -6.54
CA ALA A 209 -2.04 3.04 -7.16
C ALA A 209 -2.55 1.59 -7.28
N PRO A 210 -2.18 0.85 -8.34
CA PRO A 210 -2.52 -0.57 -8.45
C PRO A 210 -1.81 -1.37 -7.35
N TYR A 211 -2.28 -2.59 -7.09
CA TYR A 211 -1.50 -3.54 -6.29
C TYR A 211 -0.23 -3.95 -7.03
N LYS A 212 -0.40 -4.27 -8.34
CA LYS A 212 0.70 -4.78 -9.15
C LYS A 212 0.51 -4.46 -10.61
N THR A 213 1.62 -4.15 -11.30
CA THR A 213 1.69 -4.06 -12.76
C THR A 213 2.62 -5.13 -13.31
N THR A 214 2.30 -5.70 -14.47
CA THR A 214 3.12 -6.74 -15.11
C THR A 214 3.26 -6.45 -16.60
N VAL A 215 4.47 -6.53 -17.11
CA VAL A 215 4.80 -6.43 -18.53
C VAL A 215 5.30 -7.78 -19.01
N THR A 216 4.73 -8.28 -20.12
CA THR A 216 5.14 -9.53 -20.74
C THR A 216 5.51 -9.33 -22.21
N ILE A 217 6.49 -10.12 -22.68
CA ILE A 217 6.81 -10.26 -24.11
C ILE A 217 6.61 -11.72 -24.51
N ASN A 218 5.76 -11.96 -25.49
CA ASN A 218 5.40 -13.31 -25.95
C ASN A 218 4.94 -14.23 -24.80
N GLY A 219 4.21 -13.67 -23.82
CA GLY A 219 3.71 -14.38 -22.65
C GLY A 219 4.72 -14.56 -21.49
N VAL A 220 5.99 -14.17 -21.68
CA VAL A 220 7.02 -14.24 -20.64
C VAL A 220 7.06 -12.92 -19.88
N VAL A 221 6.98 -12.96 -18.54
CA VAL A 221 7.11 -11.79 -17.67
C VAL A 221 8.53 -11.23 -17.81
N VAL A 222 8.64 -9.96 -18.19
CA VAL A 222 9.91 -9.24 -18.32
C VAL A 222 10.11 -8.19 -17.24
N ASP A 223 9.01 -7.69 -16.66
CA ASP A 223 9.04 -6.82 -15.47
C ASP A 223 7.71 -6.91 -14.72
N GLU A 224 7.79 -6.74 -13.41
CA GLU A 224 6.65 -6.70 -12.50
C GLU A 224 6.95 -5.70 -11.39
N ILE A 225 6.09 -4.72 -11.16
CA ILE A 225 6.23 -3.72 -10.11
C ILE A 225 5.11 -3.94 -9.09
N ALA A 226 5.49 -4.19 -7.84
CA ALA A 226 4.55 -4.34 -6.72
C ALA A 226 4.44 -3.04 -5.92
N PHE A 227 3.21 -2.66 -5.57
CA PHE A 227 2.89 -1.48 -4.76
C PHE A 227 2.49 -1.88 -3.33
N ASP A 228 3.04 -2.97 -2.85
CA ASP A 228 2.80 -3.53 -1.52
C ASP A 228 3.78 -3.03 -0.47
N THR A 229 5.01 -2.68 -0.89
CA THR A 229 6.08 -2.28 0.03
C THR A 229 6.92 -1.17 -0.60
N VAL A 230 7.15 -0.10 0.17
CA VAL A 230 8.07 0.99 -0.19
C VAL A 230 9.33 0.86 0.65
N GLY A 231 10.44 0.54 0.02
CA GLY A 231 11.75 0.51 0.66
C GLY A 231 12.42 1.87 0.70
N GLN A 232 13.43 2.01 1.56
CA GLN A 232 14.28 3.19 1.66
C GLN A 232 15.75 2.82 1.54
N GLU A 233 16.49 3.56 0.72
CA GLU A 233 17.94 3.43 0.60
C GLU A 233 18.57 4.80 0.33
N ASN A 234 19.61 5.16 1.08
CA ASN A 234 20.31 6.45 0.94
C ASN A 234 19.37 7.67 0.95
N GLY A 235 18.31 7.63 1.79
CA GLY A 235 17.31 8.69 1.91
C GLY A 235 16.30 8.77 0.77
N LYS A 236 16.29 7.80 -0.15
CA LYS A 236 15.34 7.73 -1.26
C LYS A 236 14.38 6.57 -1.10
N LEU A 237 13.12 6.81 -1.45
CA LEU A 237 12.06 5.81 -1.47
C LEU A 237 12.01 5.12 -2.83
N TYR A 238 11.72 3.83 -2.83
CA TYR A 238 11.60 3.03 -4.05
C TYR A 238 10.57 1.91 -3.92
N LEU A 239 9.99 1.54 -5.06
CA LEU A 239 9.26 0.27 -5.25
C LEU A 239 10.17 -0.77 -5.92
N ILE A 240 9.87 -2.03 -5.66
CA ILE A 240 10.62 -3.16 -6.23
C ILE A 240 9.92 -3.67 -7.49
N GLY A 241 10.70 -3.83 -8.55
CA GLY A 241 10.36 -4.50 -9.79
C GLY A 241 11.60 -5.16 -10.33
N LYS A 242 11.84 -5.10 -11.65
CA LYS A 242 13.11 -5.55 -12.25
C LYS A 242 14.34 -4.89 -11.61
N LYS A 243 14.15 -3.68 -11.10
CA LYS A 243 15.12 -2.91 -10.31
C LYS A 243 14.37 -2.14 -9.21
N LYS A 244 15.10 -1.34 -8.42
CA LYS A 244 14.50 -0.35 -7.52
C LYS A 244 14.05 0.86 -8.34
N TYR A 245 12.75 1.16 -8.33
CA TYR A 245 12.16 2.30 -9.04
C TYR A 245 11.91 3.44 -8.07
N GLU A 246 12.56 4.57 -8.27
CA GLU A 246 12.31 5.82 -7.53
C GLU A 246 11.04 6.52 -8.06
N SER A 247 10.51 7.50 -7.34
CA SER A 247 9.32 8.26 -7.74
C SER A 247 9.40 8.83 -9.16
N LYS A 248 10.54 9.41 -9.52
CA LYS A 248 10.78 9.97 -10.86
C LYS A 248 10.77 8.95 -12.00
N ASP A 249 11.05 7.67 -11.69
CA ASP A 249 10.98 6.58 -12.68
C ASP A 249 9.54 6.10 -12.85
N LEU A 250 8.80 5.97 -11.73
CA LEU A 250 7.41 5.53 -11.70
C LEU A 250 6.46 6.58 -12.26
N TYR A 251 6.72 7.83 -11.92
CA TYR A 251 5.88 9.00 -12.22
C TYR A 251 6.74 10.09 -12.86
N PRO A 252 7.08 9.96 -14.16
CA PRO A 252 7.91 10.96 -14.84
C PRO A 252 7.22 12.33 -14.95
N ASP A 253 5.90 12.35 -14.89
CA ASP A 253 5.04 13.52 -14.81
C ASP A 253 3.74 13.22 -14.05
N GLU A 254 2.83 14.20 -13.97
CA GLU A 254 1.57 14.07 -13.24
C GLU A 254 0.55 13.12 -13.88
N ASN A 255 0.75 12.72 -15.14
CA ASN A 255 -0.22 11.99 -15.95
C ASN A 255 0.19 10.55 -16.24
N LEU A 256 1.45 10.20 -16.06
CA LEU A 256 1.99 8.89 -16.42
C LEU A 256 2.33 8.04 -15.19
N LEU A 257 2.07 6.74 -15.32
CA LEU A 257 2.49 5.69 -14.40
C LEU A 257 3.29 4.64 -15.18
N LEU A 258 4.50 4.33 -14.73
CA LEU A 258 5.31 3.25 -15.25
C LEU A 258 4.65 1.90 -14.93
N LEU A 259 4.44 1.07 -15.95
CA LEU A 259 3.99 -0.31 -15.81
C LEU A 259 5.17 -1.30 -15.70
N GLY A 260 6.32 -0.95 -16.27
CA GLY A 260 7.55 -1.74 -16.27
C GLY A 260 8.49 -1.39 -17.40
N GLU A 261 9.64 -2.08 -17.44
CA GLU A 261 10.66 -1.94 -18.49
C GLU A 261 10.80 -3.24 -19.29
N MET A 262 11.08 -3.13 -20.57
CA MET A 262 11.29 -4.27 -21.45
C MET A 262 12.42 -4.03 -22.44
N MET A 263 13.10 -5.12 -22.85
CA MET A 263 14.03 -5.12 -23.98
C MET A 263 13.29 -5.62 -25.22
N LEU A 264 13.25 -4.82 -26.26
CA LEU A 264 12.73 -5.21 -27.57
C LEU A 264 13.87 -5.71 -28.47
N THR A 265 13.72 -6.94 -28.98
CA THR A 265 14.66 -7.57 -29.90
C THR A 265 14.02 -7.67 -31.30
N PRO A 266 14.81 -7.61 -32.40
CA PRO A 266 14.26 -7.66 -33.77
C PRO A 266 13.33 -8.83 -33.98
N GLY A 267 12.22 -8.58 -34.68
CA GLY A 267 11.20 -9.57 -35.01
C GLY A 267 9.79 -9.09 -34.67
N ARG A 268 8.82 -10.01 -34.72
CA ARG A 268 7.43 -9.76 -34.32
C ARG A 268 7.21 -10.30 -32.92
N SER A 269 6.66 -9.48 -32.04
CA SER A 269 6.39 -9.83 -30.63
C SER A 269 5.00 -9.40 -30.20
N THR A 270 4.49 -10.09 -29.18
CA THR A 270 3.26 -9.71 -28.48
C THR A 270 3.64 -9.10 -27.14
N LEU A 271 3.36 -7.81 -26.97
CA LEU A 271 3.45 -7.11 -25.70
C LEU A 271 2.15 -7.34 -24.93
N GLY A 272 2.23 -7.91 -23.73
CA GLY A 272 1.11 -8.03 -22.80
C GLY A 272 1.32 -7.11 -21.60
N LEU A 273 0.25 -6.44 -21.19
CA LEU A 273 0.22 -5.52 -20.07
C LEU A 273 -0.89 -5.94 -19.11
N THR A 274 -0.58 -5.96 -17.83
CA THR A 274 -1.55 -6.31 -16.78
C THR A 274 -1.47 -5.30 -15.64
N VAL A 275 -2.64 -4.88 -15.16
CA VAL A 275 -2.80 -4.08 -13.94
C VAL A 275 -3.76 -4.83 -13.02
N GLN A 276 -3.34 -5.04 -11.78
CA GLN A 276 -4.09 -5.79 -10.77
C GLN A 276 -4.40 -4.90 -9.57
N ASN A 277 -5.61 -5.01 -9.02
CA ASN A 277 -5.97 -4.37 -7.75
C ASN A 277 -5.77 -5.30 -6.55
N TYR A 278 -6.01 -4.79 -5.32
CA TYR A 278 -5.83 -5.56 -4.07
C TYR A 278 -6.81 -6.72 -3.88
N LEU A 279 -7.95 -6.74 -4.58
CA LEU A 279 -8.87 -7.87 -4.60
C LEU A 279 -8.50 -8.94 -5.63
N GLY A 280 -7.41 -8.73 -6.38
CA GLY A 280 -6.99 -9.67 -7.42
C GLY A 280 -7.70 -9.47 -8.77
N LYS A 281 -8.58 -8.47 -8.91
CA LYS A 281 -9.18 -8.14 -10.22
C LYS A 281 -8.10 -7.62 -11.16
N ILE A 282 -8.12 -8.10 -12.39
CA ILE A 282 -7.10 -7.85 -13.40
C ILE A 282 -7.73 -7.12 -14.60
N LYS A 283 -7.05 -6.07 -15.07
CA LYS A 283 -7.22 -5.51 -16.43
C LYS A 283 -6.01 -5.89 -17.26
N GLN A 284 -6.25 -6.42 -18.44
CA GLN A 284 -5.20 -6.88 -19.34
C GLN A 284 -5.41 -6.34 -20.75
N GLN A 285 -4.31 -5.98 -21.41
CA GLN A 285 -4.27 -5.60 -22.83
C GLN A 285 -3.08 -6.25 -23.52
N SER A 286 -3.22 -6.55 -24.82
CA SER A 286 -2.17 -7.15 -25.63
C SER A 286 -2.03 -6.42 -26.96
N TYR A 287 -0.78 -6.23 -27.39
CA TYR A 287 -0.43 -5.53 -28.62
C TYR A 287 0.58 -6.33 -29.42
N VAL A 288 0.30 -6.51 -30.70
CA VAL A 288 1.28 -7.09 -31.63
C VAL A 288 2.14 -5.96 -32.19
N ILE A 289 3.45 -6.05 -32.01
CA ILE A 289 4.44 -5.06 -32.42
C ILE A 289 5.51 -5.71 -33.28
N SER A 290 6.08 -4.93 -34.20
CA SER A 290 7.22 -5.32 -35.07
C SER A 290 8.46 -4.53 -34.65
N ILE A 291 9.62 -5.19 -34.57
CA ILE A 291 10.87 -4.60 -34.06
C ILE A 291 11.95 -4.78 -35.15
N TYR A 292 12.71 -3.71 -35.44
CA TYR A 292 13.81 -3.71 -36.39
C TYR A 292 15.14 -3.29 -35.79
#